data_d85a7eb4d9d83cd004a46b0b536774fd
#
_entry.id   d85a7eb4d9d83cd004a46b0b536774fd
#
_cell.length_a   1.000
_cell.length_b   1.000
_cell.length_c   1.000
_cell.angle_alpha   90.00
_cell.angle_beta   90.00
_cell.angle_gamma   90.00
#
_symmetry.space_group_name_H-M   'P 1'
#
loop_
_entity.id
_entity.type
_entity.pdbx_description
1 polymer ?
#
loop_
_entity_poly.entity_id
_entity_poly.type
_entity_poly.pdbx_seq_one_letter_code
_entity_poly.pdbx_strand_id
1 'polypeptide(L)'
;MKKIFKNLFLAAVAATALASCTEKPRNTEELIDPWLRERTPVNVRLESQIGAAIISDDWRNDAVGSVSVSLITGGLDLTAVKVVALDFEYPDSEYCPVADIKAGDTLDLSDGSAEFTVTSYNGETRTYTLTYSVFTDPLEGCYSFNQVGGILDGSAPKASLVMIGGFEGYITLCQVMDKWWQWGTGYMPTDEDDNILSFRLENADAETGATFGTLVNTPGADGKFANYKYQNNDAKDINEEYRLIPTGKSRWAKLGDGFIGIYAFEDENYTTPLYKLELLGAGAHTFWGDKVVNVPSLALHRSFGEGPFNNQTDNWNDERWYVNNIRNVFWLIQKDSDSALENHGDLLAQ
;
A
#
# COMPACT_ATOMS: atom_id res chain seq x y z
N MET A 1 -27.66 13.25 -75.73
CA MET A 1 -26.35 13.70 -75.25
C MET A 1 -26.17 13.50 -73.73
N LYS A 2 -27.14 13.78 -72.85
CA LYS A 2 -26.98 13.64 -71.37
C LYS A 2 -26.72 12.19 -70.87
N LYS A 3 -27.26 11.17 -71.53
CA LYS A 3 -27.06 9.76 -71.11
C LYS A 3 -25.67 9.20 -71.45
N ILE A 4 -25.05 9.68 -72.53
CA ILE A 4 -23.70 9.24 -72.97
C ILE A 4 -22.65 9.80 -72.00
N PHE A 5 -22.79 11.06 -71.56
CA PHE A 5 -21.87 11.67 -70.62
C PHE A 5 -21.91 11.01 -69.24
N LYS A 6 -23.08 10.56 -68.79
CA LYS A 6 -23.25 9.88 -67.49
C LYS A 6 -22.57 8.51 -67.47
N ASN A 7 -22.64 7.78 -68.58
CA ASN A 7 -22.02 6.46 -68.69
C ASN A 7 -20.48 6.58 -68.85
N LEU A 8 -19.98 7.63 -69.56
CA LEU A 8 -18.56 7.89 -69.67
C LEU A 8 -17.95 8.28 -68.30
N PHE A 9 -18.66 9.07 -67.49
CA PHE A 9 -18.21 9.47 -66.16
C PHE A 9 -18.20 8.27 -65.21
N LEU A 10 -19.18 7.38 -65.23
CA LEU A 10 -19.19 6.17 -64.45
C LEU A 10 -18.07 5.18 -64.84
N ALA A 11 -17.79 5.08 -66.15
CA ALA A 11 -16.67 4.25 -66.64
C ALA A 11 -15.33 4.80 -66.26
N ALA A 12 -15.11 6.14 -66.25
CA ALA A 12 -13.90 6.77 -65.80
C ALA A 12 -13.65 6.63 -64.30
N VAL A 13 -14.72 6.73 -63.46
CA VAL A 13 -14.62 6.52 -62.00
C VAL A 13 -14.37 5.03 -61.68
N ALA A 14 -14.95 4.12 -62.42
CA ALA A 14 -14.67 2.69 -62.25
C ALA A 14 -13.22 2.32 -62.69
N ALA A 15 -12.71 2.96 -63.73
CA ALA A 15 -11.35 2.71 -64.21
C ALA A 15 -10.31 3.29 -63.23
N THR A 16 -10.58 4.44 -62.60
CA THR A 16 -9.67 5.01 -61.57
C THR A 16 -9.75 4.20 -60.26
N ALA A 17 -10.90 3.63 -59.86
CA ALA A 17 -11.03 2.75 -58.71
C ALA A 17 -10.32 1.39 -58.94
N LEU A 18 -10.26 0.90 -60.17
CA LEU A 18 -9.54 -0.32 -60.49
C LEU A 18 -8.02 -0.05 -60.69
N ALA A 19 -7.63 1.15 -61.08
CA ALA A 19 -6.21 1.51 -61.20
C ALA A 19 -5.57 1.75 -59.83
N SER A 20 -6.35 2.12 -58.77
CA SER A 20 -5.84 2.24 -57.44
C SER A 20 -5.61 0.87 -56.75
N CYS A 21 -6.16 -0.21 -57.31
CA CYS A 21 -5.94 -1.58 -56.83
C CYS A 21 -4.83 -2.32 -57.60
N THR A 22 -4.17 -1.66 -58.55
CA THR A 22 -3.06 -2.25 -59.35
C THR A 22 -1.72 -1.56 -59.04
N GLU A 23 -1.50 -1.10 -57.84
CA GLU A 23 -0.13 -1.03 -57.39
C GLU A 23 0.41 -2.44 -57.43
N LYS A 24 1.39 -2.67 -58.29
CA LYS A 24 2.15 -3.91 -58.29
C LYS A 24 2.51 -4.18 -56.84
N PRO A 25 2.24 -5.39 -56.29
CA PRO A 25 2.77 -5.72 -54.99
C PRO A 25 4.25 -5.34 -55.01
N ARG A 26 4.64 -4.42 -54.14
CA ARG A 26 6.05 -4.13 -53.88
C ARG A 26 6.71 -5.48 -53.74
N ASN A 27 7.91 -5.62 -54.28
CA ASN A 27 8.66 -6.88 -54.33
C ASN A 27 8.28 -7.81 -53.21
N THR A 28 7.91 -9.04 -53.52
CA THR A 28 7.55 -10.04 -52.52
C THR A 28 8.62 -10.26 -51.43
N GLU A 29 9.82 -9.76 -51.65
CA GLU A 29 10.91 -9.68 -50.69
C GLU A 29 10.71 -8.54 -49.67
N GLU A 30 9.82 -7.57 -49.90
CA GLU A 30 9.47 -6.51 -48.92
C GLU A 30 8.21 -6.84 -48.12
N LEU A 31 7.47 -7.89 -48.44
CA LEU A 31 6.38 -8.44 -47.67
C LEU A 31 6.93 -9.52 -46.73
N ILE A 32 7.83 -9.11 -45.82
CA ILE A 32 8.21 -9.94 -44.72
C ILE A 32 6.95 -10.05 -43.84
N ASP A 33 6.57 -11.28 -43.53
CA ASP A 33 5.48 -11.55 -42.59
C ASP A 33 5.73 -10.73 -41.30
N PRO A 34 4.79 -9.89 -40.88
CA PRO A 34 4.96 -9.07 -39.67
C PRO A 34 5.45 -9.85 -38.47
N TRP A 35 5.07 -11.12 -38.35
CA TRP A 35 5.49 -12.03 -37.28
C TRP A 35 7.00 -12.29 -37.24
N LEU A 36 7.65 -12.27 -38.39
CA LEU A 36 9.10 -12.46 -38.49
C LEU A 36 9.88 -11.24 -38.00
N ARG A 37 9.20 -10.10 -37.86
CA ARG A 37 9.76 -8.82 -37.41
C ARG A 37 9.36 -8.49 -35.99
N GLU A 38 8.48 -9.33 -35.37
CA GLU A 38 8.01 -9.11 -34.01
C GLU A 38 9.18 -9.15 -33.03
N ARG A 39 9.25 -8.17 -32.15
CA ARG A 39 10.26 -8.02 -31.12
C ARG A 39 9.78 -7.21 -29.92
N THR A 40 8.44 -7.13 -29.76
CA THR A 40 7.83 -6.44 -28.64
C THR A 40 7.56 -7.43 -27.51
N PRO A 41 8.12 -7.24 -26.31
CA PRO A 41 7.72 -8.00 -25.15
C PRO A 41 6.26 -7.72 -24.81
N VAL A 42 5.50 -8.74 -24.39
CA VAL A 42 4.14 -8.59 -23.89
C VAL A 42 4.11 -8.47 -22.37
N ASN A 43 5.17 -8.93 -21.70
CA ASN A 43 5.32 -8.82 -20.27
C ASN A 43 6.80 -8.65 -19.89
N VAL A 44 7.06 -7.72 -19.00
CA VAL A 44 8.35 -7.53 -18.34
C VAL A 44 8.06 -7.42 -16.86
N ARG A 45 8.67 -8.30 -16.06
CA ARG A 45 8.51 -8.29 -14.61
C ARG A 45 9.84 -8.38 -13.90
N LEU A 46 10.05 -7.46 -12.99
CA LEU A 46 11.20 -7.42 -12.09
C LEU A 46 10.78 -7.81 -10.67
N GLU A 47 11.74 -8.19 -9.84
CA GLU A 47 11.50 -8.35 -8.41
C GLU A 47 11.06 -7.03 -7.78
N SER A 48 10.20 -7.11 -6.76
CA SER A 48 9.60 -5.94 -6.10
C SER A 48 8.80 -5.00 -7.01
N GLN A 49 8.43 -5.45 -8.22
CA GLN A 49 7.58 -4.69 -9.13
C GLN A 49 6.12 -4.74 -8.72
N ILE A 50 5.47 -3.57 -8.72
CA ILE A 50 4.05 -3.39 -8.49
C ILE A 50 3.35 -3.10 -9.81
N GLY A 51 2.30 -3.86 -10.09
CA GLY A 51 1.52 -3.73 -11.32
C GLY A 51 2.25 -4.26 -12.55
N ALA A 52 1.65 -4.04 -13.72
CA ALA A 52 2.21 -4.41 -15.01
C ALA A 52 3.23 -3.36 -15.51
N ALA A 53 4.22 -3.80 -16.25
CA ALA A 53 5.10 -2.90 -16.98
C ALA A 53 4.32 -2.15 -18.08
N ILE A 54 4.66 -0.89 -18.30
CA ILE A 54 4.20 -0.11 -19.45
C ILE A 54 5.26 -0.25 -20.54
N ILE A 55 4.91 -0.95 -21.60
CA ILE A 55 5.79 -1.21 -22.73
C ILE A 55 5.33 -0.32 -23.89
N SER A 56 6.25 0.41 -24.52
CA SER A 56 5.96 1.31 -25.62
C SER A 56 7.06 1.26 -26.68
N ASP A 57 6.64 1.21 -27.92
CA ASP A 57 7.51 1.28 -29.09
C ASP A 57 7.45 2.68 -29.68
N ASP A 58 8.58 3.15 -30.21
CA ASP A 58 8.57 4.39 -30.99
C ASP A 58 8.22 4.06 -32.46
N TRP A 59 6.99 4.34 -32.86
CA TRP A 59 6.54 4.14 -34.24
C TRP A 59 7.34 4.91 -35.29
N ARG A 60 8.10 5.95 -34.87
CA ARG A 60 8.97 6.75 -35.76
C ARG A 60 10.35 6.16 -35.84
N ASN A 61 10.78 5.44 -34.82
CA ASN A 61 12.06 4.78 -34.77
C ASN A 61 11.91 3.35 -34.28
N ASP A 62 11.68 2.45 -35.19
CA ASP A 62 11.42 1.04 -34.91
C ASP A 62 12.60 0.29 -34.22
N ALA A 63 13.76 0.92 -34.13
CA ALA A 63 14.94 0.37 -33.45
C ALA A 63 14.98 0.64 -31.96
N VAL A 64 14.07 1.46 -31.41
CA VAL A 64 14.02 1.79 -29.98
C VAL A 64 12.65 1.57 -29.39
N GLY A 65 12.61 1.20 -28.12
CA GLY A 65 11.42 1.05 -27.30
C GLY A 65 11.68 1.50 -25.88
N SER A 66 10.63 1.54 -25.07
CA SER A 66 10.74 1.85 -23.65
C SER A 66 9.92 0.90 -22.80
N VAL A 67 10.41 0.62 -21.60
CA VAL A 67 9.72 -0.11 -20.57
C VAL A 67 9.75 0.71 -19.30
N SER A 68 8.58 0.94 -18.70
CA SER A 68 8.48 1.64 -17.42
C SER A 68 7.81 0.74 -16.39
N VAL A 69 8.43 0.61 -15.23
CA VAL A 69 7.93 -0.20 -14.10
C VAL A 69 7.83 0.63 -12.83
N SER A 70 7.02 0.19 -11.88
CA SER A 70 6.99 0.75 -10.53
C SER A 70 7.60 -0.25 -9.57
N LEU A 71 8.62 0.15 -8.80
CA LEU A 71 9.36 -0.71 -7.88
C LEU A 71 9.22 -0.24 -6.42
N ILE A 72 9.09 -1.18 -5.50
CA ILE A 72 9.36 -0.95 -4.09
C ILE A 72 10.87 -1.08 -3.91
N THR A 73 11.53 0.03 -3.61
CA THR A 73 12.99 0.07 -3.51
C THR A 73 13.51 -0.20 -2.10
N GLY A 74 12.62 -0.21 -1.11
CA GLY A 74 12.98 -0.48 0.27
C GLY A 74 13.58 -1.88 0.46
N GLY A 75 14.91 -1.97 0.62
CA GLY A 75 15.62 -3.25 0.78
C GLY A 75 15.97 -3.96 -0.53
N LEU A 76 15.66 -3.36 -1.69
CA LEU A 76 16.03 -3.86 -3.01
C LEU A 76 17.46 -3.41 -3.37
N ASP A 77 18.30 -4.34 -3.81
CA ASP A 77 19.62 -4.02 -4.36
C ASP A 77 19.47 -3.56 -5.82
N LEU A 78 19.47 -2.24 -6.02
CA LEU A 78 19.34 -1.65 -7.36
C LEU A 78 20.50 -1.96 -8.30
N THR A 79 21.64 -2.42 -7.79
CA THR A 79 22.77 -2.84 -8.65
C THR A 79 22.58 -4.24 -9.23
N ALA A 80 21.60 -5.00 -8.76
CA ALA A 80 21.37 -6.39 -9.16
C ALA A 80 19.89 -6.80 -9.11
N VAL A 81 19.00 -5.99 -9.69
CA VAL A 81 17.55 -6.24 -9.73
C VAL A 81 17.24 -7.45 -10.62
N LYS A 82 16.59 -8.46 -10.07
CA LYS A 82 16.32 -9.71 -10.76
C LYS A 82 15.17 -9.56 -11.76
N VAL A 83 15.37 -10.07 -12.99
CA VAL A 83 14.31 -10.27 -13.98
C VAL A 83 13.49 -11.50 -13.58
N VAL A 84 12.21 -11.31 -13.27
CA VAL A 84 11.29 -12.40 -12.88
C VAL A 84 10.64 -13.02 -14.10
N ALA A 85 10.23 -12.19 -15.08
CA ALA A 85 9.66 -12.64 -16.34
C ALA A 85 10.01 -11.69 -17.48
N LEU A 86 10.15 -12.25 -18.66
CA LEU A 86 10.22 -11.55 -19.93
C LEU A 86 9.53 -12.45 -20.96
N ASP A 87 8.32 -12.07 -21.36
CA ASP A 87 7.48 -12.92 -22.17
C ASP A 87 7.17 -12.24 -23.52
N PHE A 88 6.99 -13.09 -24.55
CA PHE A 88 6.57 -12.71 -25.89
C PHE A 88 5.25 -13.38 -26.24
N GLU A 89 4.54 -12.87 -27.23
CA GLU A 89 3.18 -13.31 -27.56
C GLU A 89 3.10 -14.81 -27.95
N TYR A 90 4.15 -15.33 -28.60
CA TYR A 90 4.20 -16.74 -29.06
C TYR A 90 5.49 -17.41 -28.58
N PRO A 91 5.64 -17.71 -27.28
CA PRO A 91 6.91 -18.21 -26.74
C PRO A 91 7.35 -19.58 -27.29
N ASP A 92 6.39 -20.42 -27.71
CA ASP A 92 6.65 -21.77 -28.26
C ASP A 92 6.83 -21.77 -29.78
N SER A 93 6.74 -20.62 -30.43
CA SER A 93 6.92 -20.49 -31.88
C SER A 93 8.40 -20.51 -32.25
N GLU A 94 8.73 -21.14 -33.39
CA GLU A 94 10.07 -21.02 -33.99
C GLU A 94 10.43 -19.57 -34.37
N TYR A 95 9.42 -18.70 -34.45
CA TYR A 95 9.56 -17.27 -34.78
C TYR A 95 9.65 -16.37 -33.55
N CYS A 96 9.68 -16.96 -32.35
CA CYS A 96 9.79 -16.21 -31.10
C CYS A 96 11.05 -15.33 -31.10
N PRO A 97 10.93 -14.03 -30.81
CA PRO A 97 12.10 -13.16 -30.72
C PRO A 97 12.98 -13.55 -29.53
N VAL A 98 14.26 -13.17 -29.61
CA VAL A 98 15.25 -13.46 -28.57
C VAL A 98 15.75 -12.18 -27.95
N ALA A 99 15.66 -12.08 -26.64
CA ALA A 99 16.27 -11.00 -25.87
C ALA A 99 17.68 -11.39 -25.39
N ASP A 100 18.52 -10.39 -25.15
CA ASP A 100 19.83 -10.56 -24.52
C ASP A 100 19.76 -10.72 -23.01
N ILE A 101 18.56 -10.57 -22.44
CA ILE A 101 18.24 -10.89 -21.03
C ILE A 101 17.10 -11.92 -20.96
N LYS A 102 16.97 -12.59 -19.81
CA LYS A 102 15.92 -13.60 -19.56
C LYS A 102 15.55 -13.65 -18.08
N ALA A 103 14.48 -14.35 -17.76
CA ALA A 103 14.13 -14.65 -16.38
C ALA A 103 15.31 -15.30 -15.62
N GLY A 104 15.62 -14.75 -14.46
CA GLY A 104 16.74 -15.14 -13.61
C GLY A 104 18.01 -14.28 -13.76
N ASP A 105 18.15 -13.50 -14.82
CA ASP A 105 19.23 -12.53 -14.98
C ASP A 105 18.99 -11.31 -14.06
N THR A 106 20.03 -10.49 -13.89
CA THR A 106 19.96 -9.24 -13.11
C THR A 106 20.26 -8.03 -13.97
N LEU A 107 19.61 -6.92 -13.65
CA LEU A 107 19.82 -5.61 -14.25
C LEU A 107 20.35 -4.63 -13.21
N ASP A 108 21.30 -3.80 -13.60
CA ASP A 108 21.75 -2.68 -12.80
C ASP A 108 20.86 -1.45 -13.09
N LEU A 109 20.08 -1.05 -12.10
CA LEU A 109 19.18 0.10 -12.13
C LEU A 109 19.68 1.24 -11.24
N SER A 110 20.90 1.17 -10.71
CA SER A 110 21.45 2.19 -9.80
C SER A 110 21.49 3.58 -10.39
N ASP A 111 21.66 3.68 -11.72
CA ASP A 111 21.64 4.94 -12.48
C ASP A 111 20.22 5.35 -12.95
N GLY A 112 19.18 4.65 -12.48
CA GLY A 112 17.78 4.93 -12.78
C GLY A 112 17.25 4.25 -14.04
N SER A 113 18.10 3.60 -14.83
CA SER A 113 17.70 2.88 -16.05
C SER A 113 18.67 1.77 -16.41
N ALA A 114 18.18 0.79 -17.18
CA ALA A 114 18.99 -0.23 -17.83
C ALA A 114 18.52 -0.40 -19.29
N GLU A 115 19.35 -0.98 -20.14
CA GLU A 115 18.98 -1.30 -21.50
C GLU A 115 19.03 -2.80 -21.74
N PHE A 116 18.14 -3.28 -22.61
CA PHE A 116 18.20 -4.65 -23.15
C PHE A 116 17.75 -4.65 -24.61
N THR A 117 18.21 -5.62 -25.36
CA THR A 117 17.97 -5.71 -26.80
C THR A 117 17.17 -6.96 -27.13
N VAL A 118 16.14 -6.79 -27.94
CA VAL A 118 15.34 -7.89 -28.51
C VAL A 118 15.65 -8.01 -30.00
N THR A 119 15.93 -9.21 -30.43
CA THR A 119 16.20 -9.56 -31.84
C THR A 119 15.04 -10.38 -32.38
N SER A 120 14.44 -9.92 -33.48
CA SER A 120 13.40 -10.66 -34.20
C SER A 120 14.00 -11.88 -34.93
N TYR A 121 13.12 -12.78 -35.38
CA TYR A 121 13.54 -13.94 -36.18
C TYR A 121 14.31 -13.53 -37.44
N ASN A 122 13.99 -12.39 -38.04
CA ASN A 122 14.67 -11.81 -39.18
C ASN A 122 16.06 -11.21 -38.91
N GLY A 123 16.46 -11.13 -37.63
CA GLY A 123 17.71 -10.50 -37.21
C GLY A 123 17.62 -8.99 -37.03
N GLU A 124 16.44 -8.37 -37.11
CA GLU A 124 16.25 -6.98 -36.77
C GLU A 124 16.26 -6.79 -35.24
N THR A 125 16.91 -5.73 -34.77
CA THR A 125 17.04 -5.46 -33.33
C THR A 125 16.20 -4.27 -32.90
N ARG A 126 15.72 -4.31 -31.65
CA ARG A 126 15.15 -3.18 -30.93
C ARG A 126 15.76 -3.10 -29.54
N THR A 127 16.29 -1.94 -29.19
CA THR A 127 16.81 -1.68 -27.86
C THR A 127 15.73 -1.02 -27.00
N TYR A 128 15.43 -1.62 -25.87
CA TYR A 128 14.51 -1.10 -24.88
C TYR A 128 15.28 -0.42 -23.76
N THR A 129 14.90 0.83 -23.46
CA THR A 129 15.34 1.51 -22.24
C THR A 129 14.32 1.22 -21.14
N LEU A 130 14.72 0.48 -20.15
CA LEU A 130 13.92 0.17 -18.95
C LEU A 130 14.19 1.24 -17.90
N THR A 131 13.12 1.89 -17.44
CA THR A 131 13.15 2.88 -16.37
C THR A 131 12.22 2.46 -15.25
N TYR A 132 12.45 2.95 -14.03
CA TYR A 132 11.54 2.69 -12.93
C TYR A 132 11.12 3.98 -12.21
N SER A 133 9.94 3.93 -11.59
CA SER A 133 9.49 4.88 -10.59
C SER A 133 9.43 4.20 -9.23
N VAL A 134 9.73 4.93 -8.17
CA VAL A 134 9.61 4.39 -6.82
C VAL A 134 8.14 4.37 -6.43
N PHE A 135 7.64 3.19 -6.09
CA PHE A 135 6.31 3.03 -5.51
C PHE A 135 6.38 3.36 -4.03
N THR A 136 5.52 4.24 -3.56
CA THR A 136 5.42 4.65 -2.16
C THR A 136 4.01 4.45 -1.63
N ASP A 137 3.89 4.04 -0.39
CA ASP A 137 2.61 4.03 0.33
C ASP A 137 2.57 5.18 1.34
N PRO A 138 1.48 5.96 1.41
CA PRO A 138 1.36 7.06 2.38
C PRO A 138 1.52 6.63 3.84
N LEU A 139 1.21 5.36 4.16
CA LEU A 139 1.35 4.82 5.50
C LEU A 139 2.81 4.48 5.85
N GLU A 140 3.68 4.26 4.84
CA GLU A 140 5.09 3.98 5.11
C GLU A 140 5.75 5.15 5.82
N GLY A 141 6.43 4.90 6.93
CA GLY A 141 7.14 5.91 7.73
C GLY A 141 7.15 5.59 9.21
N CYS A 142 7.77 6.49 9.97
CA CYS A 142 7.77 6.46 11.41
C CYS A 142 6.75 7.45 11.96
N TYR A 143 6.11 7.05 13.02
CA TYR A 143 5.03 7.81 13.65
C TYR A 143 5.28 7.89 15.15
N SER A 144 5.16 9.10 15.68
CA SER A 144 5.09 9.37 17.12
C SER A 144 3.64 9.65 17.53
N PHE A 145 3.36 9.53 18.80
CA PHE A 145 2.07 9.91 19.35
C PHE A 145 1.89 11.42 19.37
N ASN A 146 0.71 11.86 18.94
CA ASN A 146 0.38 13.27 18.86
C ASN A 146 -0.49 13.69 20.05
N GLN A 147 0.14 14.17 21.10
CA GLN A 147 -0.55 14.68 22.28
C GLN A 147 -1.14 16.06 22.03
N VAL A 148 -2.41 16.13 21.69
CA VAL A 148 -3.11 17.38 21.45
C VAL A 148 -4.16 17.66 22.53
N GLY A 149 -4.30 18.92 22.89
CA GLY A 149 -5.40 19.39 23.75
C GLY A 149 -6.66 19.60 22.91
N GLY A 150 -7.82 19.49 23.56
CA GLY A 150 -9.10 19.81 22.94
C GLY A 150 -9.61 18.80 21.91
N ILE A 151 -9.21 17.54 22.02
CA ILE A 151 -9.63 16.48 21.12
C ILE A 151 -11.14 16.31 21.11
N LEU A 152 -11.78 16.52 22.25
CA LEU A 152 -13.21 16.27 22.44
C LEU A 152 -14.05 17.56 22.46
N ASP A 153 -13.61 18.57 23.19
CA ASP A 153 -14.37 19.81 23.37
C ASP A 153 -13.51 21.08 23.51
N GLY A 154 -12.20 20.97 23.32
CA GLY A 154 -11.25 22.06 23.49
C GLY A 154 -10.78 22.29 24.95
N SER A 155 -11.38 21.64 25.94
CA SER A 155 -11.09 21.78 27.37
C SER A 155 -10.34 20.61 27.98
N ALA A 156 -10.28 19.48 27.29
CA ALA A 156 -9.64 18.25 27.80
C ALA A 156 -8.11 18.42 27.93
N PRO A 157 -7.47 17.73 28.87
CA PRO A 157 -6.03 17.65 28.94
C PRO A 157 -5.44 17.09 27.62
N LYS A 158 -4.18 17.33 27.38
CA LYS A 158 -3.49 16.72 26.23
C LYS A 158 -3.57 15.20 26.33
N ALA A 159 -3.97 14.57 25.22
CA ALA A 159 -4.04 13.13 25.12
C ALA A 159 -3.74 12.68 23.69
N SER A 160 -3.07 11.54 23.57
CA SER A 160 -2.85 10.83 22.30
C SER A 160 -3.71 9.57 22.23
N LEU A 161 -4.18 9.09 23.35
CA LEU A 161 -5.02 7.91 23.51
C LEU A 161 -6.41 8.34 23.93
N VAL A 162 -7.41 8.00 23.12
CA VAL A 162 -8.81 8.41 23.32
C VAL A 162 -9.71 7.21 23.25
N MET A 163 -10.74 7.18 24.10
CA MET A 163 -11.78 6.18 24.04
C MET A 163 -13.16 6.83 24.06
N ILE A 164 -14.09 6.25 23.35
CA ILE A 164 -15.51 6.63 23.36
C ILE A 164 -16.32 5.41 23.78
N GLY A 165 -17.21 5.63 24.72
CA GLY A 165 -18.04 4.62 25.32
C GLY A 165 -17.99 4.68 26.84
N GLY A 166 -18.51 3.67 27.52
CA GLY A 166 -18.63 3.67 28.94
C GLY A 166 -19.74 4.58 29.46
N PHE A 167 -19.81 4.73 30.77
CA PHE A 167 -20.91 5.41 31.45
C PHE A 167 -21.00 6.92 31.17
N GLU A 168 -19.84 7.58 31.00
CA GLU A 168 -19.79 9.03 30.82
C GLU A 168 -19.86 9.46 29.34
N GLY A 169 -20.07 8.51 28.44
CA GLY A 169 -20.23 8.79 27.02
C GLY A 169 -18.93 8.82 26.25
N TYR A 170 -17.98 9.69 26.60
CA TYR A 170 -16.61 9.59 26.12
C TYR A 170 -15.60 10.17 27.11
N ILE A 171 -14.43 9.56 27.14
CA ILE A 171 -13.37 9.83 28.09
C ILE A 171 -12.06 9.75 27.35
N THR A 172 -11.16 10.70 27.56
CA THR A 172 -9.76 10.51 27.22
C THR A 172 -9.15 9.50 28.18
N LEU A 173 -8.20 8.70 27.74
CA LEU A 173 -7.47 7.81 28.65
C LEU A 173 -6.82 8.62 29.78
N CYS A 174 -6.33 9.83 29.49
CA CYS A 174 -5.83 10.76 30.51
C CYS A 174 -6.88 11.13 31.56
N GLN A 175 -8.15 11.34 31.20
CA GLN A 175 -9.23 11.62 32.16
C GLN A 175 -9.56 10.40 33.02
N VAL A 176 -9.45 9.19 32.46
CA VAL A 176 -9.58 7.94 33.24
C VAL A 176 -8.46 7.84 34.27
N MET A 177 -7.27 8.31 33.93
CA MET A 177 -6.08 8.27 34.79
C MET A 177 -6.19 9.19 36.02
N ASP A 178 -6.91 10.30 35.90
CA ASP A 178 -7.22 11.17 37.05
C ASP A 178 -8.14 10.50 38.05
N LYS A 179 -8.79 9.41 37.65
CA LYS A 179 -9.67 8.60 38.51
C LYS A 179 -8.86 7.45 39.12
N TRP A 180 -8.03 7.76 40.13
CA TRP A 180 -7.12 6.84 40.82
C TRP A 180 -7.73 5.49 41.24
N TRP A 181 -9.02 5.44 41.42
CA TRP A 181 -9.76 4.25 41.81
C TRP A 181 -10.00 3.26 40.67
N GLN A 182 -9.67 3.65 39.42
CA GLN A 182 -9.87 2.82 38.23
C GLN A 182 -8.59 2.19 37.76
N TRP A 183 -7.51 2.97 37.66
CA TRP A 183 -6.25 2.51 37.06
C TRP A 183 -5.14 2.23 38.09
N GLY A 184 -5.17 2.86 39.25
CA GLY A 184 -4.11 2.74 40.25
C GLY A 184 -2.75 3.29 39.83
N THR A 185 -1.92 3.48 40.86
CA THR A 185 -0.55 3.91 40.65
C THR A 185 0.28 2.78 40.03
N GLY A 186 0.90 3.02 38.87
CA GLY A 186 1.78 2.07 38.21
C GLY A 186 1.17 1.30 37.01
N TYR A 187 -0.07 1.60 36.65
CA TYR A 187 -0.75 0.98 35.50
C TYR A 187 -1.23 2.04 34.48
N MET A 188 -0.47 3.12 34.38
CA MET A 188 -0.86 4.28 33.58
C MET A 188 -0.51 4.07 32.11
N PRO A 189 -1.46 4.27 31.16
CA PRO A 189 -1.19 4.16 29.74
C PRO A 189 -0.29 5.29 29.19
N THR A 190 0.15 6.24 30.00
CA THR A 190 1.11 7.29 29.62
C THR A 190 2.44 6.75 29.15
N ASP A 191 2.82 5.55 29.58
CA ASP A 191 4.03 4.90 29.10
C ASP A 191 3.97 4.55 27.61
N GLU A 192 2.79 4.64 26.95
CA GLU A 192 2.63 4.48 25.49
C GLU A 192 2.73 5.82 24.74
N ASP A 193 2.71 6.96 25.41
CA ASP A 193 2.65 8.28 24.77
C ASP A 193 3.94 8.68 24.02
N ASP A 194 5.05 8.00 24.26
CA ASP A 194 6.32 8.23 23.60
C ASP A 194 6.77 7.08 22.69
N ASN A 195 5.94 6.05 22.52
CA ASN A 195 6.23 4.96 21.60
C ASN A 195 6.43 5.47 20.17
N ILE A 196 7.22 4.73 19.41
CA ILE A 196 7.43 4.97 18.00
C ILE A 196 6.90 3.78 17.22
N LEU A 197 6.01 4.05 16.26
CA LEU A 197 5.50 3.08 15.31
C LEU A 197 6.24 3.24 13.98
N SER A 198 6.86 2.18 13.50
CA SER A 198 7.58 2.18 12.23
C SER A 198 6.87 1.24 11.25
N PHE A 199 6.23 1.80 10.23
CA PHE A 199 5.59 1.08 9.14
C PHE A 199 6.53 1.01 7.95
N ARG A 200 6.87 -0.18 7.50
CA ARG A 200 7.64 -0.40 6.30
C ARG A 200 6.84 -1.14 5.27
N LEU A 201 6.82 -0.61 4.06
CA LEU A 201 6.24 -1.25 2.89
C LEU A 201 7.17 -2.37 2.40
N GLU A 202 6.64 -3.58 2.21
CA GLU A 202 7.39 -4.72 1.64
C GLU A 202 6.89 -5.10 0.25
N ASN A 203 5.57 -5.06 0.05
CA ASN A 203 5.00 -5.46 -1.23
C ASN A 203 3.55 -4.95 -1.36
N ALA A 204 2.94 -5.22 -2.51
CA ALA A 204 1.53 -5.01 -2.75
C ALA A 204 0.96 -6.22 -3.49
N ASP A 205 -0.29 -6.52 -3.23
CA ASP A 205 -1.03 -7.55 -3.94
C ASP A 205 -1.20 -7.14 -5.42
N ALA A 206 -0.84 -8.03 -6.33
CA ALA A 206 -0.80 -7.73 -7.77
C ALA A 206 -2.20 -7.54 -8.39
N GLU A 207 -3.25 -8.10 -7.78
CA GLU A 207 -4.62 -8.04 -8.30
C GLU A 207 -5.38 -6.85 -7.71
N THR A 208 -5.24 -6.61 -6.42
CA THR A 208 -6.00 -5.59 -5.69
C THR A 208 -5.22 -4.28 -5.51
N GLY A 209 -3.89 -4.31 -5.61
CA GLY A 209 -3.00 -3.20 -5.27
C GLY A 209 -2.91 -2.92 -3.77
N ALA A 210 -3.46 -3.81 -2.93
CA ALA A 210 -3.39 -3.68 -1.48
C ALA A 210 -1.95 -3.84 -0.99
N THR A 211 -1.46 -2.84 -0.30
CA THR A 211 -0.09 -2.80 0.22
C THR A 211 0.01 -3.49 1.57
N PHE A 212 1.17 -4.08 1.83
CA PHE A 212 1.46 -4.76 3.09
C PHE A 212 2.96 -4.72 3.43
N GLY A 213 3.28 -4.99 4.68
CA GLY A 213 4.66 -4.97 5.13
C GLY A 213 4.82 -5.24 6.62
N THR A 214 5.98 -4.88 7.14
CA THR A 214 6.32 -5.01 8.56
C THR A 214 6.01 -3.75 9.34
N LEU A 215 5.72 -3.94 10.63
CA LEU A 215 5.47 -2.89 11.59
C LEU A 215 6.23 -3.18 12.88
N VAL A 216 6.91 -2.18 13.41
CA VAL A 216 7.58 -2.26 14.70
C VAL A 216 7.01 -1.19 15.63
N ASN A 217 6.58 -1.60 16.81
CA ASN A 217 6.21 -0.73 17.92
C ASN A 217 7.32 -0.78 18.96
N THR A 218 8.09 0.29 19.09
CA THR A 218 9.19 0.41 20.07
C THR A 218 8.75 1.24 21.26
N PRO A 219 9.23 0.90 22.48
CA PRO A 219 9.06 1.77 23.63
C PRO A 219 9.88 3.04 23.37
N GLY A 220 9.32 4.20 23.54
CA GLY A 220 9.97 5.46 23.26
C GLY A 220 11.19 5.76 24.13
N ALA A 221 11.36 7.01 24.51
CA ALA A 221 12.52 7.48 25.27
C ALA A 221 12.59 6.92 26.70
N ASP A 222 11.44 6.55 27.28
CA ASP A 222 11.36 6.00 28.64
C ASP A 222 11.71 4.49 28.72
N GLY A 223 11.81 3.81 27.56
CA GLY A 223 12.13 2.39 27.43
C GLY A 223 11.03 1.45 27.93
N LYS A 224 9.80 1.91 28.03
CA LYS A 224 8.68 1.12 28.57
C LYS A 224 7.51 1.05 27.64
N PHE A 225 6.70 0.00 27.80
CA PHE A 225 5.36 -0.10 27.26
C PHE A 225 4.35 0.04 28.40
N ALA A 226 3.24 0.71 28.16
CA ALA A 226 2.14 0.76 29.11
C ALA A 226 1.64 -0.65 29.41
N ASN A 227 1.27 -0.85 30.67
CA ASN A 227 0.65 -2.06 31.11
C ASN A 227 -0.81 -1.77 31.46
N TYR A 228 -1.70 -2.00 30.50
CA TYR A 228 -3.11 -1.75 30.68
C TYR A 228 -3.72 -2.80 31.63
N LYS A 229 -3.82 -2.45 32.90
CA LYS A 229 -4.45 -3.30 33.91
C LYS A 229 -5.52 -2.53 34.62
N TYR A 230 -6.71 -3.13 34.70
CA TYR A 230 -7.81 -2.61 35.50
C TYR A 230 -7.61 -2.96 36.97
N GLN A 231 -7.66 -1.96 37.82
CA GLN A 231 -7.22 -2.09 39.22
C GLN A 231 -8.23 -2.72 40.19
N ASN A 232 -9.46 -2.92 39.78
CA ASN A 232 -10.46 -3.39 40.76
C ASN A 232 -10.24 -4.86 41.07
N ASN A 233 -9.74 -5.13 42.27
CA ASN A 233 -9.61 -6.40 42.97
C ASN A 233 -8.58 -7.43 42.48
N ASP A 234 -8.28 -7.58 41.20
CA ASP A 234 -7.34 -8.61 40.68
C ASP A 234 -6.43 -8.14 39.53
N ALA A 235 -6.38 -6.85 39.27
CA ALA A 235 -5.55 -6.25 38.19
C ALA A 235 -5.73 -6.97 36.85
N LYS A 236 -6.98 -7.07 36.36
CA LYS A 236 -7.29 -7.71 35.08
C LYS A 236 -6.47 -7.07 33.96
N ASP A 237 -5.82 -7.91 33.20
CA ASP A 237 -5.11 -7.53 31.99
C ASP A 237 -6.12 -7.14 30.91
N ILE A 238 -6.02 -5.92 30.39
CA ILE A 238 -6.84 -5.35 29.33
C ILE A 238 -5.97 -4.82 28.17
N ASN A 239 -4.76 -5.34 28.07
CA ASN A 239 -3.84 -4.95 26.99
C ASN A 239 -4.44 -5.25 25.61
N GLU A 240 -5.18 -6.34 25.45
CA GLU A 240 -5.80 -6.72 24.18
C GLU A 240 -6.84 -5.70 23.71
N GLU A 241 -7.57 -5.08 24.62
CA GLU A 241 -8.61 -4.12 24.29
C GLU A 241 -8.04 -2.72 23.95
N TYR A 242 -6.98 -2.29 24.63
CA TYR A 242 -6.47 -0.92 24.52
C TYR A 242 -5.23 -0.78 23.66
N ARG A 243 -4.39 -1.79 23.60
CA ARG A 243 -3.20 -1.75 22.76
C ARG A 243 -3.58 -2.10 21.31
N LEU A 244 -3.61 -1.08 20.45
CA LEU A 244 -4.00 -1.25 19.05
C LEU A 244 -2.90 -1.88 18.18
N ILE A 245 -1.64 -1.71 18.59
CA ILE A 245 -0.49 -2.31 17.92
C ILE A 245 0.27 -3.15 18.95
N PRO A 246 0.56 -4.41 18.69
CA PRO A 246 1.38 -5.24 19.57
C PRO A 246 2.74 -4.61 19.85
N THR A 247 3.32 -4.89 21.00
CA THR A 247 4.69 -4.47 21.33
C THR A 247 5.70 -5.23 20.46
N GLY A 248 6.75 -4.55 20.01
CA GLY A 248 7.77 -5.16 19.15
C GLY A 248 7.29 -5.32 17.71
N LYS A 249 7.51 -6.49 17.15
CA LYS A 249 7.31 -6.78 15.73
C LYS A 249 5.92 -7.29 15.43
N SER A 250 5.35 -6.81 14.34
CA SER A 250 4.10 -7.30 13.76
C SER A 250 4.12 -7.07 12.24
N ARG A 251 3.04 -7.45 11.57
CA ARG A 251 2.83 -7.16 10.16
C ARG A 251 1.57 -6.34 9.97
N TRP A 252 1.49 -5.63 8.88
CA TRP A 252 0.31 -4.87 8.49
C TRP A 252 -0.05 -5.11 7.03
N ALA A 253 -1.34 -5.03 6.72
CA ALA A 253 -1.83 -5.05 5.34
C ALA A 253 -3.05 -4.15 5.20
N LYS A 254 -3.19 -3.44 4.07
CA LYS A 254 -4.41 -2.72 3.74
C LYS A 254 -5.52 -3.71 3.39
N LEU A 255 -6.70 -3.50 3.97
CA LEU A 255 -7.89 -4.33 3.75
C LEU A 255 -8.93 -3.68 2.82
N GLY A 256 -8.62 -2.49 2.29
CA GLY A 256 -9.59 -1.64 1.58
C GLY A 256 -10.41 -0.74 2.50
N ASP A 257 -11.17 0.18 1.91
CA ASP A 257 -12.12 1.08 2.60
C ASP A 257 -11.54 1.84 3.81
N GLY A 258 -10.23 2.16 3.77
CA GLY A 258 -9.55 2.87 4.87
C GLY A 258 -9.15 1.98 6.05
N PHE A 259 -9.28 0.65 5.94
CA PHE A 259 -8.89 -0.28 6.99
C PHE A 259 -7.52 -0.91 6.74
N ILE A 260 -6.82 -1.20 7.87
CA ILE A 260 -5.63 -2.05 7.89
C ILE A 260 -5.86 -3.25 8.83
N GLY A 261 -5.28 -4.38 8.48
CA GLY A 261 -5.12 -5.52 9.38
C GLY A 261 -3.75 -5.47 10.06
N ILE A 262 -3.71 -5.78 11.34
CA ILE A 262 -2.47 -6.00 12.09
C ILE A 262 -2.36 -7.50 12.35
N TYR A 263 -1.22 -8.09 12.03
CA TYR A 263 -1.00 -9.53 12.07
C TYR A 263 0.17 -9.88 12.98
N ALA A 264 0.19 -11.10 13.49
CA ALA A 264 1.37 -11.62 14.17
C ALA A 264 2.58 -11.60 13.21
N PHE A 265 3.78 -11.36 13.75
CA PHE A 265 4.97 -11.26 12.90
C PHE A 265 5.26 -12.55 12.12
N GLU A 266 4.90 -13.70 12.70
CA GLU A 266 5.05 -15.03 12.11
C GLU A 266 4.01 -15.35 11.03
N ASP A 267 2.93 -14.55 10.92
CA ASP A 267 1.90 -14.72 9.88
C ASP A 267 2.34 -14.05 8.56
N GLU A 268 3.30 -14.67 7.87
CA GLU A 268 3.85 -14.19 6.60
C GLU A 268 2.81 -14.17 5.46
N ASN A 269 1.70 -14.88 5.62
CA ASN A 269 0.66 -14.98 4.60
C ASN A 269 -0.54 -14.08 4.87
N TYR A 270 -0.50 -13.27 5.94
CA TYR A 270 -1.57 -12.33 6.32
C TYR A 270 -2.95 -12.99 6.43
N THR A 271 -3.00 -14.18 7.05
CA THR A 271 -4.19 -15.04 7.05
C THR A 271 -5.26 -14.59 8.06
N THR A 272 -4.83 -14.19 9.26
CA THR A 272 -5.76 -13.83 10.33
C THR A 272 -5.28 -12.60 11.07
N PRO A 273 -5.93 -11.45 10.90
CA PRO A 273 -5.55 -10.25 11.62
C PRO A 273 -5.83 -10.38 13.11
N LEU A 274 -4.87 -10.00 13.93
CA LEU A 274 -5.05 -9.80 15.39
C LEU A 274 -6.05 -8.68 15.63
N TYR A 275 -5.90 -7.59 14.86
CA TYR A 275 -6.74 -6.41 14.95
C TYR A 275 -7.07 -5.90 13.54
N LYS A 276 -8.28 -5.35 13.40
CA LYS A 276 -8.69 -4.56 12.25
C LYS A 276 -8.84 -3.13 12.71
N LEU A 277 -8.05 -2.22 12.13
CA LEU A 277 -8.01 -0.81 12.48
C LEU A 277 -8.45 0.03 11.29
N GLU A 278 -9.24 1.06 11.54
CA GLU A 278 -9.57 2.10 10.58
C GLU A 278 -8.52 3.20 10.65
N LEU A 279 -8.09 3.69 9.48
CA LEU A 279 -7.20 4.83 9.35
C LEU A 279 -8.03 6.09 9.16
N LEU A 280 -8.02 6.98 10.14
CA LEU A 280 -8.75 8.24 10.09
C LEU A 280 -7.77 9.38 9.83
N GLY A 281 -7.93 10.05 8.70
CA GLY A 281 -7.15 11.23 8.35
C GLY A 281 -7.50 12.44 9.22
N ALA A 282 -6.73 13.53 9.07
CA ALA A 282 -6.97 14.77 9.78
C ALA A 282 -8.39 15.30 9.53
N GLY A 283 -9.05 15.75 10.61
CA GLY A 283 -10.41 16.30 10.57
C GLY A 283 -11.27 15.89 11.76
N ALA A 284 -12.52 16.32 11.73
CA ALA A 284 -13.54 15.98 12.71
C ALA A 284 -14.28 14.72 12.27
N HIS A 285 -14.26 13.69 13.10
CA HIS A 285 -14.93 12.42 12.87
C HIS A 285 -16.01 12.21 13.94
N THR A 286 -17.24 11.93 13.49
CA THR A 286 -18.37 11.73 14.40
C THR A 286 -18.57 10.24 14.63
N PHE A 287 -18.61 9.87 15.90
CA PHE A 287 -18.86 8.51 16.36
C PHE A 287 -20.10 8.49 17.24
N TRP A 288 -20.54 7.36 17.63
CA TRP A 288 -21.62 7.02 18.51
C TRP A 288 -22.46 8.23 18.95
N GLY A 289 -23.61 8.41 18.32
CA GLY A 289 -24.47 9.55 18.53
C GLY A 289 -23.91 10.85 17.94
N ASP A 290 -23.43 11.74 18.77
CA ASP A 290 -22.93 13.06 18.44
C ASP A 290 -21.47 13.30 18.88
N LYS A 291 -20.76 12.24 19.26
CA LYS A 291 -19.40 12.35 19.78
C LYS A 291 -18.42 12.61 18.63
N VAL A 292 -17.69 13.71 18.75
CA VAL A 292 -16.73 14.12 17.73
C VAL A 292 -15.31 13.99 18.23
N VAL A 293 -14.47 13.31 17.46
CA VAL A 293 -13.02 13.25 17.67
C VAL A 293 -12.34 14.09 16.62
N ASN A 294 -11.59 15.08 17.04
CA ASN A 294 -10.77 15.90 16.15
C ASN A 294 -9.39 15.27 16.00
N VAL A 295 -9.16 14.66 14.85
CA VAL A 295 -7.88 14.04 14.50
C VAL A 295 -6.95 15.09 13.92
N PRO A 296 -5.78 15.36 14.53
CA PRO A 296 -4.90 16.41 14.04
C PRO A 296 -4.07 16.03 12.83
N SER A 297 -3.74 14.74 12.67
CA SER A 297 -2.94 14.21 11.55
C SER A 297 -3.48 12.86 11.10
N LEU A 298 -3.27 11.82 11.87
CA LEU A 298 -3.73 10.46 11.60
C LEU A 298 -4.19 9.84 12.92
N ALA A 299 -5.24 9.02 12.87
CA ALA A 299 -5.62 8.15 13.97
C ALA A 299 -5.74 6.70 13.53
N LEU A 300 -5.26 5.80 14.37
CA LEU A 300 -5.59 4.39 14.34
C LEU A 300 -6.83 4.20 15.20
N HIS A 301 -7.90 3.67 14.62
CA HIS A 301 -9.18 3.52 15.28
C HIS A 301 -9.60 2.05 15.31
N ARG A 302 -9.99 1.57 16.49
CA ARG A 302 -10.61 0.25 16.68
C ARG A 302 -12.03 0.42 17.20
N SER A 303 -12.99 -0.16 16.47
CA SER A 303 -14.38 -0.25 16.91
C SER A 303 -14.64 -1.61 17.56
N PHE A 304 -15.36 -1.59 18.70
CA PHE A 304 -15.84 -2.78 19.40
C PHE A 304 -17.35 -3.00 19.21
N GLY A 305 -17.91 -2.36 18.19
CA GLY A 305 -19.33 -2.48 17.84
C GLY A 305 -20.13 -1.22 18.09
N GLU A 306 -21.30 -1.17 17.50
CA GLU A 306 -22.26 -0.09 17.63
C GLU A 306 -23.32 -0.42 18.69
N GLY A 307 -23.82 0.60 19.32
CA GLY A 307 -25.00 0.49 20.18
C GLY A 307 -24.88 1.27 21.47
N PRO A 308 -26.02 1.64 22.01
CA PRO A 308 -26.06 2.33 23.26
C PRO A 308 -25.58 1.43 24.41
N PHE A 309 -24.98 2.08 25.38
CA PHE A 309 -24.68 1.49 26.67
C PHE A 309 -25.95 0.90 27.32
N ASN A 310 -25.86 -0.33 27.77
CA ASN A 310 -26.94 -0.96 28.53
C ASN A 310 -26.61 -0.91 30.03
N ASN A 311 -26.99 0.18 30.69
CA ASN A 311 -26.71 0.37 32.12
C ASN A 311 -27.48 -0.56 33.07
N GLN A 312 -28.32 -1.46 32.56
CA GLN A 312 -29.06 -2.43 33.39
C GLN A 312 -28.25 -3.68 33.73
N THR A 313 -27.24 -3.99 32.95
CA THR A 313 -26.39 -5.17 33.14
C THR A 313 -25.03 -4.85 33.72
N ASP A 314 -24.66 -3.56 33.79
CA ASP A 314 -23.32 -3.14 34.13
C ASP A 314 -23.27 -2.61 35.55
N ASN A 315 -22.65 -3.39 36.41
CA ASN A 315 -22.47 -3.05 37.83
C ASN A 315 -21.24 -2.15 38.01
N TRP A 316 -21.31 -1.16 38.88
CA TRP A 316 -20.22 -0.26 39.24
C TRP A 316 -18.90 -0.95 39.62
N ASN A 317 -18.97 -2.14 40.13
CA ASN A 317 -17.83 -2.93 40.55
C ASN A 317 -17.41 -3.95 39.51
N ASP A 318 -18.01 -3.95 38.32
CA ASP A 318 -17.70 -4.88 37.28
C ASP A 318 -16.66 -4.26 36.34
N GLU A 319 -15.55 -4.95 36.14
CA GLU A 319 -14.54 -4.61 35.14
C GLU A 319 -15.14 -4.39 33.74
N ARG A 320 -16.26 -5.05 33.42
CA ARG A 320 -17.06 -4.91 32.23
C ARG A 320 -17.56 -3.48 32.00
N TRP A 321 -17.64 -2.68 33.07
CA TRP A 321 -18.11 -1.31 32.99
C TRP A 321 -17.17 -0.41 32.14
N TYR A 322 -15.86 -0.67 32.18
CA TYR A 322 -14.89 0.04 31.38
C TYR A 322 -14.51 -0.72 30.11
N VAL A 323 -14.28 -2.03 30.21
CA VAL A 323 -13.81 -2.87 29.11
C VAL A 323 -14.95 -3.20 28.15
N ASN A 324 -16.09 -3.65 28.63
CA ASN A 324 -17.21 -4.07 27.77
C ASN A 324 -18.06 -2.93 27.23
N ASN A 325 -17.89 -1.72 27.75
CA ASN A 325 -18.62 -0.54 27.32
C ASN A 325 -17.80 0.41 26.45
N ILE A 326 -16.53 0.11 26.26
CA ILE A 326 -15.72 0.79 25.24
C ILE A 326 -16.31 0.42 23.89
N ARG A 327 -16.57 1.44 23.08
CA ARG A 327 -17.04 1.25 21.72
C ARG A 327 -15.97 1.58 20.71
N ASN A 328 -15.12 2.53 21.04
CA ASN A 328 -14.08 3.02 20.12
C ASN A 328 -12.82 3.37 20.91
N VAL A 329 -11.68 2.95 20.41
CA VAL A 329 -10.36 3.33 20.91
C VAL A 329 -9.58 3.96 19.77
N PHE A 330 -8.92 5.07 20.04
CA PHE A 330 -8.14 5.85 19.07
C PHE A 330 -6.73 6.04 19.58
N TRP A 331 -5.77 5.80 18.73
CA TRP A 331 -4.39 6.24 18.89
C TRP A 331 -4.13 7.37 17.91
N LEU A 332 -3.85 8.56 18.41
CA LEU A 332 -3.55 9.74 17.61
C LEU A 332 -2.06 9.79 17.35
N ILE A 333 -1.69 9.71 16.09
CA ILE A 333 -0.30 9.64 15.65
C ILE A 333 0.00 10.70 14.61
N GLN A 334 1.26 11.04 14.48
CA GLN A 334 1.77 11.92 13.43
C GLN A 334 3.01 11.32 12.80
N LYS A 335 3.14 11.48 11.50
CA LYS A 335 4.31 11.04 10.77
C LYS A 335 5.51 11.90 11.14
N ASP A 336 6.59 11.24 11.50
CA ASP A 336 7.87 11.88 11.80
C ASP A 336 8.74 12.00 10.54
N SER A 337 9.94 12.56 10.68
CA SER A 337 10.90 12.62 9.58
C SER A 337 11.39 11.22 9.19
N ASP A 338 11.71 11.03 7.91
CA ASP A 338 12.11 9.74 7.32
C ASP A 338 13.38 9.11 7.93
N SER A 339 14.16 9.89 8.70
CA SER A 339 15.43 9.43 9.31
C SER A 339 15.29 8.21 10.23
N ALA A 340 14.12 7.98 10.82
CA ALA A 340 13.87 6.82 11.67
C ALA A 340 13.59 5.54 10.86
N LEU A 341 13.18 5.65 9.59
CA LEU A 341 12.92 4.50 8.72
C LEU A 341 14.20 3.78 8.30
N GLU A 342 15.32 4.50 8.22
CA GLU A 342 16.62 3.93 7.87
C GLU A 342 17.04 2.83 8.85
N ASN A 343 16.60 2.92 10.11
CA ASN A 343 16.91 1.95 11.16
C ASN A 343 15.88 0.82 11.29
N HIS A 344 14.85 0.75 10.43
CA HIS A 344 13.78 -0.24 10.56
C HIS A 344 14.33 -1.68 10.53
N GLY A 345 15.30 -1.96 9.67
CA GLY A 345 15.96 -3.27 9.60
C GLY A 345 16.64 -3.66 10.90
N ASP A 346 17.30 -2.71 11.56
CA ASP A 346 17.95 -2.92 12.86
C ASP A 346 16.90 -3.17 13.96
N LEU A 347 15.76 -2.48 13.91
CA LEU A 347 14.63 -2.73 14.80
C LEU A 347 14.00 -4.10 14.60
N LEU A 348 13.97 -4.61 13.37
CA LEU A 348 13.52 -5.98 13.08
C LEU A 348 14.54 -7.03 13.55
N ALA A 349 15.80 -6.72 13.65
CA ALA A 349 16.84 -7.63 14.10
C ALA A 349 16.88 -7.81 15.62
N GLN A 350 16.37 -6.85 16.39
CA GLN A 350 16.26 -6.90 17.86
C GLN A 350 15.08 -7.80 18.27
#